data_cc85b86ab5214c0f79cd6e8888aa25c4
#
_entry.id   cc85b86ab5214c0f79cd6e8888aa25c4
#
_cell.length_a   1.000
_cell.length_b   1.000
_cell.length_c   1.000
_cell.angle_alpha   90.00
_cell.angle_beta   90.00
_cell.angle_gamma   90.00
#
_symmetry.space_group_name_H-M   'P 1'
#
loop_
_entity.id
_entity.type
_entity.pdbx_description
1 polymer ?
#
loop_
_entity_poly.entity_id
_entity_poly.type
_entity_poly.pdbx_seq_one_letter_code
_entity_poly.pdbx_strand_id
1 'polypeptide(L)'
;MRGFHFSFYLCSELIRGNLRLGRDTECFFTYLAIACFTIPTLREMKIFGIGMNYAEHNKELCHTLLYKDPVIFTKADSALLTGGKPFFIPDYTKQCEYETELVVRINHLGRSIPERFAHRYYDEISVGIDFTARDLQKQLRQNGLPWDICKGFDGSAAVGQWVPLTQVGKVQDLHFHLDINGHTVQSGYTGDMLHSVDSIISYISRFFTLKTGDIIFTGTPAGVGPVQIDDHLQAYLGERIVLDFHAR
;
A
#
# COMPACT_ATOMS: atom_id res chain seq x y z
N MET A 1 -28.93 11.88 2.95
CA MET A 1 -29.38 10.48 3.12
C MET A 1 -30.78 10.15 2.54
N ARG A 2 -31.59 11.13 2.07
CA ARG A 2 -32.93 10.82 1.51
C ARG A 2 -32.95 10.46 0.00
N GLY A 3 -31.89 10.68 -0.76
CA GLY A 3 -31.86 10.42 -2.21
C GLY A 3 -31.56 8.98 -2.62
N PHE A 4 -30.80 8.24 -1.79
CA PHE A 4 -30.36 6.87 -2.13
C PHE A 4 -31.50 5.84 -2.02
N HIS A 5 -32.40 5.97 -1.06
CA HIS A 5 -33.55 5.06 -0.91
C HIS A 5 -34.58 5.20 -2.03
N PHE A 6 -34.73 6.40 -2.61
CA PHE A 6 -35.69 6.66 -3.68
C PHE A 6 -35.25 6.05 -5.02
N SER A 7 -33.94 6.04 -5.30
CA SER A 7 -33.37 5.46 -6.52
C SER A 7 -33.47 3.93 -6.56
N PHE A 8 -33.25 3.26 -5.43
CA PHE A 8 -33.37 1.81 -5.32
C PHE A 8 -34.83 1.32 -5.45
N TYR A 9 -35.78 2.07 -4.90
CA TYR A 9 -37.19 1.76 -4.97
C TYR A 9 -37.71 1.88 -6.41
N LEU A 10 -37.37 2.95 -7.13
CA LEU A 10 -37.73 3.14 -8.55
C LEU A 10 -37.14 2.06 -9.45
N CYS A 11 -35.89 1.63 -9.22
CA CYS A 11 -35.25 0.58 -9.99
C CYS A 11 -35.94 -0.79 -9.77
N SER A 12 -36.36 -1.10 -8.55
CA SER A 12 -37.06 -2.35 -8.23
C SER A 12 -38.47 -2.42 -8.83
N GLU A 13 -39.20 -1.32 -8.93
CA GLU A 13 -40.53 -1.25 -9.52
C GLU A 13 -40.50 -1.27 -11.06
N LEU A 14 -39.42 -0.71 -11.67
CA LEU A 14 -39.18 -0.82 -13.11
C LEU A 14 -38.91 -2.26 -13.55
N ILE A 15 -38.10 -2.98 -12.76
CA ILE A 15 -37.78 -4.39 -13.01
C ILE A 15 -39.03 -5.30 -12.86
N ARG A 16 -39.98 -4.92 -12.02
CA ARG A 16 -41.24 -5.63 -11.82
C ARG A 16 -42.31 -5.31 -12.87
N GLY A 17 -42.06 -4.39 -13.81
CA GLY A 17 -43.01 -4.02 -14.87
C GLY A 17 -44.20 -3.18 -14.39
N ASN A 18 -44.14 -2.63 -13.18
CA ASN A 18 -45.29 -1.92 -12.56
C ASN A 18 -45.32 -0.41 -12.88
N LEU A 19 -44.28 0.15 -13.50
CA LEU A 19 -44.24 1.57 -13.90
C LEU A 19 -44.46 1.72 -15.41
N ARG A 20 -45.54 2.42 -15.81
CA ARG A 20 -45.77 2.84 -17.20
C ARG A 20 -44.98 4.15 -17.45
N LEU A 21 -44.06 4.10 -18.38
CA LEU A 21 -43.17 5.18 -18.74
C LEU A 21 -43.90 6.19 -19.69
N GLY A 22 -43.96 7.46 -19.34
CA GLY A 22 -44.44 8.56 -20.20
C GLY A 22 -43.34 9.06 -21.16
N ARG A 23 -43.68 10.05 -22.04
CA ARG A 23 -42.78 10.51 -23.13
C ARG A 23 -41.47 11.18 -22.70
N ASP A 24 -41.20 11.36 -21.41
CA ASP A 24 -39.97 12.01 -20.89
C ASP A 24 -38.85 11.00 -20.55
N THR A 25 -38.95 9.80 -21.14
CA THR A 25 -38.09 8.64 -20.80
C THR A 25 -36.63 8.77 -21.27
N GLU A 26 -36.37 9.51 -22.35
CA GLU A 26 -34.98 9.66 -22.85
C GLU A 26 -34.09 10.42 -21.86
N CYS A 27 -34.63 11.43 -21.19
CA CYS A 27 -33.89 12.20 -20.18
C CYS A 27 -33.61 11.35 -18.93
N PHE A 28 -34.52 10.45 -18.55
CA PHE A 28 -34.39 9.58 -17.37
C PHE A 28 -33.36 8.47 -17.60
N PHE A 29 -33.37 7.85 -18.79
CA PHE A 29 -32.35 6.84 -19.15
C PHE A 29 -30.94 7.45 -19.27
N THR A 30 -30.83 8.68 -19.78
CA THR A 30 -29.55 9.39 -19.83
C THR A 30 -29.06 9.72 -18.43
N TYR A 31 -29.92 10.15 -17.51
CA TYR A 31 -29.56 10.39 -16.10
C TYR A 31 -29.20 9.10 -15.35
N LEU A 32 -29.90 8.00 -15.59
CA LEU A 32 -29.62 6.70 -14.98
C LEU A 32 -28.30 6.12 -15.51
N ALA A 33 -28.05 6.26 -16.82
CA ALA A 33 -26.78 5.84 -17.43
C ALA A 33 -25.61 6.69 -16.90
N ILE A 34 -25.75 8.00 -16.77
CA ILE A 34 -24.74 8.89 -16.19
C ILE A 34 -24.54 8.55 -14.71
N ALA A 35 -25.59 8.31 -13.93
CA ALA A 35 -25.48 7.91 -12.52
C ALA A 35 -24.84 6.53 -12.33
N CYS A 36 -25.07 5.57 -13.23
CA CYS A 36 -24.38 4.26 -13.22
C CYS A 36 -22.91 4.38 -13.63
N PHE A 37 -22.55 5.33 -14.51
CA PHE A 37 -21.16 5.56 -14.90
C PHE A 37 -20.38 6.45 -13.93
N THR A 38 -21.06 7.19 -13.03
CA THR A 38 -20.43 8.10 -12.06
C THR A 38 -20.37 7.55 -10.63
N ILE A 39 -20.86 6.34 -10.36
CA ILE A 39 -20.44 5.68 -9.13
C ILE A 39 -18.94 5.40 -9.31
N PRO A 40 -18.04 6.10 -8.59
CA PRO A 40 -16.65 5.68 -8.59
C PRO A 40 -16.69 4.22 -8.12
N THR A 41 -16.39 3.30 -9.01
CA THR A 41 -16.10 1.92 -8.59
C THR A 41 -15.01 2.09 -7.55
N LEU A 42 -15.36 1.87 -6.28
CA LEU A 42 -14.37 1.73 -5.21
C LEU A 42 -13.40 0.68 -5.75
N ARG A 43 -12.24 1.13 -6.21
CA ARG A 43 -11.20 0.23 -6.69
C ARG A 43 -10.76 -0.54 -5.45
N GLU A 44 -11.29 -1.74 -5.29
CA GLU A 44 -10.78 -2.70 -4.31
C GLU A 44 -9.30 -2.89 -4.61
N MET A 45 -8.46 -2.35 -3.77
CA MET A 45 -7.01 -2.40 -3.87
C MET A 45 -6.48 -3.25 -2.74
N LYS A 46 -5.51 -4.10 -3.04
CA LYS A 46 -4.78 -4.84 -2.02
C LYS A 46 -3.44 -4.14 -1.75
N ILE A 47 -3.06 -4.11 -0.48
CA ILE A 47 -1.74 -3.66 -0.06
C ILE A 47 -1.02 -4.87 0.52
N PHE A 48 0.08 -5.26 -0.11
CA PHE A 48 0.96 -6.33 0.36
C PHE A 48 2.20 -5.71 1.00
N GLY A 49 2.66 -6.31 2.09
CA GLY A 49 3.95 -6.03 2.69
C GLY A 49 4.83 -7.27 2.68
N ILE A 50 6.13 -7.07 2.50
CA ILE A 50 7.15 -8.12 2.53
C ILE A 50 8.02 -7.94 3.76
N GLY A 51 7.89 -8.87 4.69
CA GLY A 51 8.77 -8.93 5.86
C GLY A 51 10.13 -9.54 5.53
N MET A 52 11.16 -9.13 6.28
CA MET A 52 12.48 -9.75 6.32
C MET A 52 13.27 -9.71 5.01
N ASN A 53 13.06 -8.74 4.14
CA ASN A 53 13.69 -8.66 2.81
C ASN A 53 15.10 -8.02 2.80
N TYR A 54 15.64 -7.61 3.95
CA TYR A 54 17.01 -7.08 4.08
C TYR A 54 17.78 -7.80 5.19
N ALA A 55 18.97 -8.29 4.87
CA ALA A 55 19.75 -9.11 5.81
C ALA A 55 20.16 -8.36 7.08
N GLU A 56 20.58 -7.08 6.94
CA GLU A 56 21.00 -6.26 8.09
C GLU A 56 19.81 -5.90 9.01
N HIS A 57 18.62 -5.64 8.46
CA HIS A 57 17.40 -5.45 9.25
C HIS A 57 17.02 -6.72 10.02
N ASN A 58 17.19 -7.89 9.40
CA ASN A 58 16.95 -9.17 10.08
C ASN A 58 17.89 -9.36 11.29
N LYS A 59 19.16 -8.94 11.19
CA LYS A 59 20.12 -8.94 12.30
C LYS A 59 19.71 -7.94 13.40
N GLU A 60 19.32 -6.72 13.02
CA GLU A 60 18.85 -5.67 13.93
C GLU A 60 17.70 -6.15 14.83
N LEU A 61 16.74 -6.86 14.25
CA LEU A 61 15.58 -7.40 14.97
C LEU A 61 15.83 -8.81 15.58
N CYS A 62 17.08 -9.30 15.60
CA CYS A 62 17.45 -10.62 16.10
C CYS A 62 16.66 -11.76 15.45
N HIS A 63 16.35 -11.66 14.17
CA HIS A 63 15.72 -12.75 13.43
C HIS A 63 16.74 -13.85 13.15
N THR A 64 16.58 -14.99 13.81
CA THR A 64 17.46 -16.16 13.66
C THR A 64 17.10 -17.05 12.46
N LEU A 65 15.88 -16.92 11.94
CA LEU A 65 15.39 -17.73 10.82
C LEU A 65 15.39 -16.89 9.54
N LEU A 66 16.22 -17.27 8.59
CA LEU A 66 16.14 -16.79 7.22
C LEU A 66 15.13 -17.67 6.47
N TYR A 67 14.00 -17.11 6.08
CA TYR A 67 13.04 -17.80 5.24
C TYR A 67 13.52 -17.80 3.79
N LYS A 68 13.38 -18.95 3.13
CA LYS A 68 13.76 -19.12 1.72
C LYS A 68 12.80 -18.33 0.80
N ASP A 69 11.54 -18.24 1.19
CA ASP A 69 10.48 -17.57 0.42
C ASP A 69 10.11 -16.23 1.07
N PRO A 70 9.59 -15.25 0.30
CA PRO A 70 9.12 -13.97 0.84
C PRO A 70 8.06 -14.15 1.93
N VAL A 71 8.18 -13.45 3.04
CA VAL A 71 7.17 -13.43 4.10
C VAL A 71 6.13 -12.36 3.75
N ILE A 72 4.94 -12.80 3.33
CA ILE A 72 3.86 -11.91 2.91
C ILE A 72 2.94 -11.61 4.08
N PHE A 73 2.56 -10.34 4.25
CA PHE A 73 1.40 -9.91 5.02
C PHE A 73 0.58 -8.92 4.20
N THR A 74 -0.65 -8.66 4.63
CA THR A 74 -1.54 -7.71 3.94
C THR A 74 -1.92 -6.58 4.88
N LYS A 75 -2.24 -5.42 4.30
CA LYS A 75 -2.84 -4.30 5.01
C LYS A 75 -4.23 -4.05 4.44
N ALA A 76 -5.15 -3.55 5.27
CA ALA A 76 -6.44 -3.07 4.82
C ALA A 76 -6.26 -1.90 3.83
N ASP A 77 -7.23 -1.67 2.96
CA ASP A 77 -7.23 -0.50 2.04
C ASP A 77 -7.29 0.83 2.80
N SER A 78 -7.95 0.86 3.97
CA SER A 78 -7.99 2.00 4.89
C SER A 78 -6.61 2.34 5.50
N ALA A 79 -5.63 1.41 5.44
CA ALA A 79 -4.26 1.68 5.86
C ALA A 79 -3.56 2.69 4.94
N LEU A 80 -4.05 2.91 3.71
CA LEU A 80 -3.41 3.80 2.76
C LEU A 80 -3.48 5.28 3.17
N LEU A 81 -2.32 5.89 3.32
CA LEU A 81 -2.14 7.31 3.55
C LEU A 81 -1.41 7.94 2.36
N THR A 82 -2.05 8.90 1.69
CA THR A 82 -1.50 9.58 0.51
C THR A 82 -1.76 11.08 0.54
N GLY A 83 -1.10 11.81 -0.37
CA GLY A 83 -1.37 13.23 -0.61
C GLY A 83 -0.89 14.16 0.50
N GLY A 84 0.17 13.78 1.24
CA GLY A 84 0.75 14.62 2.30
C GLY A 84 -0.18 14.82 3.51
N LYS A 85 -1.19 13.96 3.68
CA LYS A 85 -2.06 14.00 4.85
C LYS A 85 -1.26 13.64 6.11
N PRO A 86 -1.59 14.23 7.28
CA PRO A 86 -0.91 13.89 8.52
C PRO A 86 -1.15 12.42 8.90
N PHE A 87 -0.12 11.79 9.46
CA PHE A 87 -0.23 10.48 10.08
C PHE A 87 -0.61 10.64 11.55
N PHE A 88 -1.69 10.03 11.98
CA PHE A 88 -2.09 10.04 13.39
C PHE A 88 -1.56 8.79 14.08
N ILE A 89 -0.69 8.99 15.09
CA ILE A 89 -0.12 7.91 15.88
C ILE A 89 -1.25 7.27 16.70
N PRO A 90 -1.48 5.95 16.59
CA PRO A 90 -2.55 5.29 17.34
C PRO A 90 -2.30 5.33 18.85
N ASP A 91 -3.37 5.54 19.65
CA ASP A 91 -3.32 5.61 21.11
C ASP A 91 -3.16 4.24 21.80
N TYR A 92 -3.42 3.16 21.09
CA TYR A 92 -3.31 1.78 21.58
C TYR A 92 -1.88 1.21 21.52
N THR A 93 -0.92 1.90 20.91
CA THR A 93 0.50 1.51 20.87
C THR A 93 1.37 2.53 21.60
N LYS A 94 2.39 2.04 22.28
CA LYS A 94 3.42 2.88 22.92
C LYS A 94 4.72 2.93 22.11
N GLN A 95 4.80 2.15 21.04
CA GLN A 95 5.98 2.03 20.19
C GLN A 95 5.54 1.93 18.73
N CYS A 96 5.17 3.08 18.13
CA CYS A 96 4.93 3.20 16.69
C CYS A 96 6.27 3.51 16.02
N GLU A 97 6.67 2.67 15.06
CA GLU A 97 7.94 2.80 14.35
C GLU A 97 7.73 2.99 12.84
N TYR A 98 8.64 3.73 12.22
CA TYR A 98 8.74 3.83 10.76
C TYR A 98 9.55 2.67 10.19
N GLU A 99 9.13 2.17 9.05
CA GLU A 99 9.84 1.24 8.18
C GLU A 99 9.78 1.80 6.75
N THR A 100 10.87 2.41 6.30
CA THR A 100 10.93 3.05 4.98
C THR A 100 11.21 2.00 3.91
N GLU A 101 10.40 1.99 2.86
CA GLU A 101 10.43 0.93 1.85
C GLU A 101 10.31 1.49 0.43
N LEU A 102 10.95 0.83 -0.53
CA LEU A 102 10.52 0.96 -1.92
C LEU A 102 9.12 0.39 -2.05
N VAL A 103 8.26 1.08 -2.80
CA VAL A 103 6.87 0.67 -3.03
C VAL A 103 6.61 0.58 -4.53
N VAL A 104 5.97 -0.49 -4.96
CA VAL A 104 5.62 -0.74 -6.37
C VAL A 104 4.12 -0.75 -6.56
N ARG A 105 3.62 -0.18 -7.68
CA ARG A 105 2.21 -0.23 -8.06
C ARG A 105 2.00 -1.17 -9.25
N ILE A 106 1.09 -2.12 -9.10
CA ILE A 106 0.71 -3.05 -10.15
C ILE A 106 -0.11 -2.33 -11.21
N ASN A 107 0.27 -2.49 -12.48
CA ASN A 107 -0.37 -1.85 -13.64
C ASN A 107 -1.20 -2.81 -14.50
N HIS A 108 -1.07 -4.14 -14.32
CA HIS A 108 -1.80 -5.15 -15.07
C HIS A 108 -2.41 -6.23 -14.19
N LEU A 109 -3.56 -6.77 -14.62
CA LEU A 109 -4.16 -7.96 -14.01
C LEU A 109 -3.24 -9.17 -14.26
N GLY A 110 -2.95 -9.96 -13.21
CA GLY A 110 -2.13 -11.17 -13.38
C GLY A 110 -2.25 -12.17 -12.24
N ARG A 111 -2.05 -13.44 -12.58
CA ARG A 111 -1.96 -14.55 -11.64
C ARG A 111 -0.92 -15.56 -12.12
N SER A 112 -0.20 -16.19 -11.18
CA SER A 112 0.86 -17.16 -11.47
C SER A 112 1.88 -16.64 -12.49
N ILE A 113 2.34 -15.39 -12.27
CA ILE A 113 3.24 -14.66 -13.16
C ILE A 113 4.63 -15.28 -13.06
N PRO A 114 5.22 -15.79 -14.16
CA PRO A 114 6.61 -16.23 -14.14
C PRO A 114 7.55 -15.04 -13.87
N GLU A 115 8.57 -15.21 -13.03
CA GLU A 115 9.48 -14.15 -12.61
C GLU A 115 10.08 -13.38 -13.80
N ARG A 116 10.49 -14.07 -14.86
CA ARG A 116 11.04 -13.46 -16.10
C ARG A 116 10.09 -12.47 -16.77
N PHE A 117 8.80 -12.47 -16.44
CA PHE A 117 7.79 -11.57 -17.01
C PHE A 117 7.25 -10.57 -15.98
N ALA A 118 7.65 -10.65 -14.72
CA ALA A 118 7.13 -9.82 -13.64
C ALA A 118 7.36 -8.31 -13.88
N HIS A 119 8.48 -7.94 -14.50
CA HIS A 119 8.79 -6.56 -14.88
C HIS A 119 7.76 -5.88 -15.80
N ARG A 120 6.83 -6.62 -16.39
CA ARG A 120 5.73 -6.08 -17.23
C ARG A 120 4.51 -5.68 -16.40
N TYR A 121 4.48 -5.98 -15.11
CA TYR A 121 3.33 -5.79 -14.24
C TYR A 121 3.43 -4.57 -13.35
N TYR A 122 4.48 -3.77 -13.49
CA TYR A 122 4.65 -2.49 -12.83
C TYR A 122 5.46 -1.53 -13.70
N ASP A 123 5.14 -0.25 -13.63
CA ASP A 123 5.79 0.82 -14.40
C ASP A 123 6.01 2.08 -13.58
N GLU A 124 5.56 2.09 -12.34
CA GLU A 124 5.72 3.17 -11.39
C GLU A 124 6.12 2.63 -10.02
N ILE A 125 6.98 3.40 -9.37
CA ILE A 125 7.47 3.14 -8.02
C ILE A 125 7.34 4.38 -7.15
N SER A 126 7.42 4.20 -5.85
CA SER A 126 7.50 5.28 -4.87
C SER A 126 8.38 4.86 -3.70
N VAL A 127 8.55 5.75 -2.73
CA VAL A 127 8.98 5.40 -1.39
C VAL A 127 7.78 5.56 -0.46
N GLY A 128 7.61 4.61 0.45
CA GLY A 128 6.55 4.62 1.43
C GLY A 128 7.09 4.31 2.82
N ILE A 129 6.19 4.42 3.81
CA ILE A 129 6.49 4.07 5.20
C ILE A 129 5.45 3.04 5.65
N ASP A 130 5.94 1.86 6.05
CA ASP A 130 5.16 0.81 6.70
C ASP A 130 5.18 1.07 8.21
N PHE A 131 4.23 1.87 8.70
CA PHE A 131 4.13 2.12 10.14
C PHE A 131 3.75 0.84 10.88
N THR A 132 4.48 0.62 11.97
CA THR A 132 4.40 -0.62 12.73
C THR A 132 4.17 -0.33 14.21
N ALA A 133 3.07 -0.87 14.78
CA ALA A 133 2.89 -0.91 16.23
C ALA A 133 3.80 -2.02 16.81
N ARG A 134 5.04 -1.66 17.10
CA ARG A 134 6.13 -2.61 17.39
C ARG A 134 5.92 -3.42 18.67
N ASP A 135 5.36 -2.82 19.68
CA ASP A 135 5.01 -3.49 20.93
C ASP A 135 3.96 -4.60 20.70
N LEU A 136 2.92 -4.29 19.92
CA LEU A 136 1.91 -5.29 19.52
C LEU A 136 2.53 -6.38 18.63
N GLN A 137 3.38 -6.00 17.67
CA GLN A 137 4.03 -6.98 16.79
C GLN A 137 4.84 -8.00 17.59
N LYS A 138 5.60 -7.55 18.63
CA LYS A 138 6.35 -8.45 19.51
C LYS A 138 5.43 -9.46 20.20
N GLN A 139 4.30 -8.99 20.75
CA GLN A 139 3.32 -9.86 21.42
C GLN A 139 2.69 -10.86 20.43
N LEU A 140 2.26 -10.40 19.25
CA LEU A 140 1.63 -11.24 18.25
C LEU A 140 2.59 -12.34 17.77
N ARG A 141 3.85 -11.99 17.50
CA ARG A 141 4.87 -12.95 17.07
C ARG A 141 5.16 -14.01 18.12
N GLN A 142 5.28 -13.63 19.41
CA GLN A 142 5.50 -14.57 20.51
C GLN A 142 4.37 -15.60 20.63
N ASN A 143 3.14 -15.19 20.29
CA ASN A 143 1.95 -16.04 20.37
C ASN A 143 1.55 -16.68 19.04
N GLY A 144 2.34 -16.49 17.96
CA GLY A 144 2.01 -17.04 16.63
C GLY A 144 0.72 -16.48 16.02
N LEU A 145 0.34 -15.24 16.38
CA LEU A 145 -0.88 -14.59 15.94
C LEU A 145 -0.65 -13.74 14.66
N PRO A 146 -1.71 -13.45 13.88
CA PRO A 146 -1.65 -12.60 12.68
C PRO A 146 -1.18 -11.18 12.99
N TRP A 147 -0.60 -10.50 11.98
CA TRP A 147 -0.01 -9.15 12.13
C TRP A 147 -0.97 -8.01 11.78
N ASP A 148 -2.21 -8.30 11.45
CA ASP A 148 -3.17 -7.32 10.92
C ASP A 148 -3.28 -6.07 11.79
N ILE A 149 -3.45 -6.22 13.12
CA ILE A 149 -3.62 -5.09 14.03
C ILE A 149 -2.34 -4.28 14.28
N CYS A 150 -1.15 -4.85 14.04
CA CYS A 150 0.11 -4.14 14.21
C CYS A 150 0.69 -3.57 12.91
N LYS A 151 0.19 -4.02 11.75
CA LYS A 151 0.66 -3.64 10.42
C LYS A 151 -0.43 -3.04 9.52
N GLY A 152 -1.70 -3.42 9.71
CA GLY A 152 -2.80 -3.08 8.81
C GLY A 152 -3.76 -2.01 9.33
N PHE A 153 -3.40 -1.27 10.36
CA PHE A 153 -4.24 -0.22 10.94
C PHE A 153 -4.34 1.01 10.03
N ASP A 154 -5.34 1.85 10.25
CA ASP A 154 -5.62 3.04 9.44
C ASP A 154 -4.41 3.97 9.35
N GLY A 155 -4.06 4.37 8.12
CA GLY A 155 -2.92 5.24 7.84
C GLY A 155 -1.54 4.57 7.96
N SER A 156 -1.46 3.28 8.27
CA SER A 156 -0.17 2.58 8.44
C SER A 156 0.64 2.34 7.16
N ALA A 157 0.11 2.66 6.00
CA ALA A 157 0.77 2.55 4.70
C ALA A 157 0.88 3.94 4.04
N ALA A 158 1.84 4.74 4.47
CA ALA A 158 2.08 6.03 3.83
C ALA A 158 2.82 5.83 2.50
N VAL A 159 2.29 6.38 1.40
CA VAL A 159 2.86 6.23 0.06
C VAL A 159 3.06 7.59 -0.57
N GLY A 160 4.26 7.82 -1.07
CA GLY A 160 4.68 9.03 -1.74
C GLY A 160 4.12 9.17 -3.16
N GLN A 161 4.58 10.22 -3.85
CA GLN A 161 4.27 10.43 -5.26
C GLN A 161 4.85 9.31 -6.11
N TRP A 162 4.05 8.80 -7.04
CA TRP A 162 4.48 7.79 -7.99
C TRP A 162 5.46 8.36 -9.01
N VAL A 163 6.54 7.64 -9.26
CA VAL A 163 7.59 8.00 -10.20
C VAL A 163 7.66 6.92 -11.26
N PRO A 164 7.51 7.27 -12.56
CA PRO A 164 7.67 6.31 -13.66
C PRO A 164 9.07 5.70 -13.69
N LEU A 165 9.16 4.39 -13.93
CA LEU A 165 10.46 3.68 -14.03
C LEU A 165 11.38 4.28 -15.10
N THR A 166 10.81 4.86 -16.14
CA THR A 166 11.58 5.56 -17.19
C THR A 166 12.40 6.75 -16.69
N GLN A 167 12.09 7.27 -15.48
CA GLN A 167 12.78 8.40 -14.86
C GLN A 167 13.86 8.00 -13.84
N VAL A 168 13.90 6.73 -13.43
CA VAL A 168 14.77 6.29 -12.31
C VAL A 168 15.77 5.19 -12.69
N GLY A 169 15.62 4.53 -13.80
CA GLY A 169 16.51 3.46 -14.25
C GLY A 169 16.12 2.07 -13.73
N LYS A 170 17.11 1.26 -13.31
CA LYS A 170 16.85 -0.12 -12.89
C LYS A 170 16.32 -0.16 -11.45
N VAL A 171 15.17 -0.81 -11.26
CA VAL A 171 14.50 -0.91 -9.94
C VAL A 171 15.38 -1.56 -8.86
N GLN A 172 16.30 -2.44 -9.23
CA GLN A 172 17.25 -3.08 -8.27
C GLN A 172 18.55 -2.31 -8.09
N ASP A 173 18.63 -1.04 -8.53
CA ASP A 173 19.82 -0.20 -8.42
C ASP A 173 19.43 1.23 -8.02
N LEU A 174 18.62 1.34 -6.96
CA LEU A 174 18.06 2.60 -6.46
C LEU A 174 18.41 2.80 -5.00
N HIS A 175 18.74 4.05 -4.65
CA HIS A 175 18.87 4.52 -3.28
C HIS A 175 17.63 5.26 -2.84
N PHE A 176 17.24 5.08 -1.59
CA PHE A 176 16.16 5.82 -0.96
C PHE A 176 16.49 6.09 0.51
N HIS A 177 15.90 7.12 1.09
CA HIS A 177 16.10 7.42 2.50
C HIS A 177 14.90 8.15 3.11
N LEU A 178 14.87 8.18 4.43
CA LEU A 178 13.92 8.94 5.23
C LEU A 178 14.67 9.98 6.06
N ASP A 179 14.22 11.21 5.97
CA ASP A 179 14.59 12.27 6.91
C ASP A 179 13.45 12.50 7.90
N ILE A 180 13.80 12.66 9.16
CA ILE A 180 12.90 13.17 10.20
C ILE A 180 13.49 14.45 10.75
N ASN A 181 12.71 15.53 10.72
CA ASN A 181 13.13 16.86 11.19
C ASN A 181 14.46 17.34 10.54
N GLY A 182 14.66 17.00 9.26
CA GLY A 182 15.85 17.36 8.48
C GLY A 182 17.09 16.52 8.76
N HIS A 183 16.95 15.39 9.46
CA HIS A 183 18.05 14.46 9.72
C HIS A 183 17.75 13.11 9.09
N THR A 184 18.65 12.56 8.31
CA THR A 184 18.51 11.22 7.73
C THR A 184 18.57 10.17 8.83
N VAL A 185 17.48 9.42 8.99
CA VAL A 185 17.31 8.40 10.03
C VAL A 185 17.36 6.97 9.49
N GLN A 186 17.03 6.78 8.21
CA GLN A 186 17.07 5.47 7.55
C GLN A 186 17.49 5.62 6.10
N SER A 187 18.35 4.73 5.60
CA SER A 187 18.80 4.70 4.21
C SER A 187 18.75 3.27 3.68
N GLY A 188 18.35 3.12 2.43
CA GLY A 188 18.25 1.83 1.76
C GLY A 188 18.79 1.84 0.34
N TYR A 189 19.25 0.66 -0.07
CA TYR A 189 19.65 0.36 -1.43
C TYR A 189 18.91 -0.88 -1.91
N THR A 190 18.21 -0.79 -3.03
CA THR A 190 17.37 -1.88 -3.52
C THR A 190 18.15 -3.11 -3.98
N GLY A 191 19.46 -2.93 -4.26
CA GLY A 191 20.37 -4.03 -4.56
C GLY A 191 20.62 -4.99 -3.37
N ASP A 192 20.35 -4.53 -2.14
CA ASP A 192 20.53 -5.33 -0.92
C ASP A 192 19.29 -6.19 -0.57
N MET A 193 18.23 -6.12 -1.38
CA MET A 193 17.04 -6.95 -1.21
C MET A 193 17.38 -8.42 -1.37
N LEU A 194 16.92 -9.27 -0.45
CA LEU A 194 17.04 -10.74 -0.53
C LEU A 194 16.16 -11.32 -1.65
N HIS A 195 15.01 -10.71 -1.86
CA HIS A 195 14.06 -11.01 -2.94
C HIS A 195 13.86 -9.78 -3.80
N SER A 196 14.15 -9.90 -5.09
CA SER A 196 13.94 -8.80 -6.05
C SER A 196 12.45 -8.47 -6.20
N VAL A 197 12.15 -7.28 -6.72
CA VAL A 197 10.76 -6.89 -7.02
C VAL A 197 10.07 -7.91 -7.93
N ASP A 198 10.77 -8.39 -8.96
CA ASP A 198 10.24 -9.39 -9.88
C ASP A 198 9.95 -10.72 -9.19
N SER A 199 10.83 -11.17 -8.32
CA SER A 199 10.65 -12.39 -7.52
C SER A 199 9.47 -12.26 -6.54
N ILE A 200 9.32 -11.10 -5.89
CA ILE A 200 8.19 -10.80 -5.01
C ILE A 200 6.86 -10.86 -5.77
N ILE A 201 6.75 -10.17 -6.92
CA ILE A 201 5.54 -10.18 -7.76
C ILE A 201 5.20 -11.59 -8.21
N SER A 202 6.20 -12.34 -8.69
CA SER A 202 6.02 -13.73 -9.07
C SER A 202 5.47 -14.55 -7.90
N TYR A 203 6.07 -14.42 -6.72
CA TYR A 203 5.67 -15.19 -5.54
C TYR A 203 4.26 -14.84 -5.06
N ILE A 204 3.94 -13.56 -4.88
CA ILE A 204 2.59 -13.11 -4.48
C ILE A 204 1.53 -13.62 -5.45
N SER A 205 1.81 -13.54 -6.77
CA SER A 205 0.85 -13.92 -7.81
C SER A 205 0.48 -15.42 -7.83
N ARG A 206 1.24 -16.27 -7.14
CA ARG A 206 0.87 -17.69 -6.95
C ARG A 206 -0.37 -17.87 -6.06
N PHE A 207 -0.53 -16.99 -5.09
CA PHE A 207 -1.59 -17.06 -4.08
C PHE A 207 -2.73 -16.09 -4.38
N PHE A 208 -2.41 -14.89 -4.90
CA PHE A 208 -3.35 -13.81 -5.11
C PHE A 208 -3.37 -13.39 -6.58
N THR A 209 -4.55 -13.14 -7.13
CA THR A 209 -4.66 -12.41 -8.40
C THR A 209 -4.31 -10.96 -8.15
N LEU A 210 -3.23 -10.49 -8.76
CA LEU A 210 -2.85 -9.07 -8.74
C LEU A 210 -3.77 -8.29 -9.65
N LYS A 211 -4.21 -7.11 -9.21
CA LYS A 211 -5.06 -6.18 -9.95
C LYS A 211 -4.32 -4.88 -10.19
N THR A 212 -4.67 -4.17 -11.26
CA THR A 212 -4.20 -2.80 -11.48
C THR A 212 -4.55 -1.92 -10.29
N GLY A 213 -3.54 -1.26 -9.71
CA GLY A 213 -3.65 -0.43 -8.53
C GLY A 213 -3.26 -1.13 -7.24
N ASP A 214 -3.06 -2.45 -7.20
CA ASP A 214 -2.50 -3.14 -6.04
C ASP A 214 -1.10 -2.57 -5.73
N ILE A 215 -0.77 -2.47 -4.44
CA ILE A 215 0.48 -1.89 -3.94
C ILE A 215 1.29 -2.97 -3.22
N ILE A 216 2.60 -2.94 -3.43
CA ILE A 216 3.53 -3.85 -2.77
C ILE A 216 4.62 -3.03 -2.09
N PHE A 217 4.68 -3.10 -0.76
CA PHE A 217 5.81 -2.69 0.07
C PHE A 217 6.85 -3.80 0.04
N THR A 218 8.10 -3.47 -0.32
CA THR A 218 9.11 -4.48 -0.68
C THR A 218 10.03 -4.88 0.46
N GLY A 219 9.77 -4.40 1.65
CA GLY A 219 10.61 -4.61 2.83
C GLY A 219 11.51 -3.42 3.13
N THR A 220 11.88 -3.28 4.40
CA THR A 220 12.65 -2.17 4.93
C THR A 220 14.10 -2.55 5.21
N PRO A 221 15.09 -1.66 4.99
CA PRO A 221 16.47 -1.83 5.44
C PRO A 221 16.60 -1.62 6.96
N ALA A 222 17.79 -1.84 7.51
CA ALA A 222 18.12 -1.49 8.89
C ALA A 222 17.97 0.02 9.16
N GLY A 223 17.77 0.39 10.42
CA GLY A 223 17.59 1.77 10.85
C GLY A 223 16.14 2.13 11.13
N VAL A 224 15.28 1.14 11.40
CA VAL A 224 13.90 1.39 11.87
C VAL A 224 13.91 2.07 13.23
N GLY A 225 12.92 2.92 13.51
CA GLY A 225 12.90 3.66 14.76
C GLY A 225 11.53 4.29 15.06
N PRO A 226 11.39 4.89 16.25
CA PRO A 226 10.14 5.47 16.69
C PRO A 226 9.78 6.74 15.93
N VAL A 227 8.48 6.94 15.70
CA VAL A 227 7.92 8.21 15.26
C VAL A 227 7.23 8.89 16.44
N GLN A 228 7.35 10.22 16.52
CA GLN A 228 6.79 11.04 17.58
C GLN A 228 5.78 12.05 17.02
N ILE A 229 4.89 12.53 17.89
CA ILE A 229 3.98 13.63 17.53
C ILE A 229 4.82 14.85 17.12
N ASP A 230 4.37 15.53 16.09
CA ASP A 230 5.00 16.70 15.45
C ASP A 230 6.26 16.41 14.64
N ASP A 231 6.71 15.16 14.52
CA ASP A 231 7.78 14.82 13.57
C ASP A 231 7.37 15.20 12.14
N HIS A 232 8.31 15.81 11.42
CA HIS A 232 8.22 16.09 10.00
C HIS A 232 8.97 15.00 9.23
N LEU A 233 8.26 14.18 8.48
CA LEU A 233 8.80 13.04 7.74
C LEU A 233 8.89 13.36 6.25
N GLN A 234 10.09 13.19 5.69
CA GLN A 234 10.35 13.39 4.25
C GLN A 234 11.07 12.16 3.70
N ALA A 235 10.43 11.44 2.76
CA ALA A 235 11.07 10.30 2.10
C ALA A 235 11.53 10.65 0.69
N TYR A 236 12.69 10.14 0.34
CA TYR A 236 13.41 10.46 -0.88
C TYR A 236 13.65 9.21 -1.73
N LEU A 237 13.49 9.35 -3.04
CA LEU A 237 13.97 8.40 -4.03
C LEU A 237 15.15 9.07 -4.77
N GLY A 238 16.38 8.61 -4.49
CA GLY A 238 17.59 9.38 -4.82
C GLY A 238 17.55 10.75 -4.15
N GLU A 239 17.67 11.82 -4.94
CA GLU A 239 17.61 13.22 -4.48
C GLU A 239 16.18 13.80 -4.50
N ARG A 240 15.19 13.03 -4.98
CA ARG A 240 13.83 13.53 -5.15
C ARG A 240 12.99 13.25 -3.92
N ILE A 241 12.41 14.28 -3.31
CA ILE A 241 11.35 14.14 -2.30
C ILE A 241 10.11 13.56 -2.98
N VAL A 242 9.64 12.43 -2.50
CA VAL A 242 8.42 11.78 -2.99
C VAL A 242 7.31 11.74 -1.94
N LEU A 243 7.67 11.87 -0.65
CA LEU A 243 6.72 11.86 0.47
C LEU A 243 7.10 12.97 1.46
N ASP A 244 6.11 13.75 1.89
CA ASP A 244 6.30 14.88 2.82
C ASP A 244 5.02 15.07 3.64
N PHE A 245 5.09 14.89 4.97
CA PHE A 245 3.97 15.02 5.88
C PHE A 245 4.42 15.10 7.34
N HIS A 246 3.47 15.38 8.24
CA HIS A 246 3.70 15.41 9.68
C HIS A 246 2.98 14.25 10.41
N ALA A 247 3.63 13.73 11.46
CA ALA A 247 2.97 12.89 12.46
C ALA A 247 2.17 13.75 13.45
N ARG A 248 1.03 13.23 13.93
CA ARG A 248 0.12 13.89 14.88
C ARG A 248 -0.34 12.93 15.97
#